data_9118a8e0644aa15cc7abe0672764da47
#
_entry.id   9118a8e0644aa15cc7abe0672764da47
#
_cell.length_a   1.000
_cell.length_b   1.000
_cell.length_c   1.000
_cell.angle_alpha   90.00
_cell.angle_beta   90.00
_cell.angle_gamma   90.00
#
_symmetry.space_group_name_H-M   'P 1'
#
loop_
_entity.id
_entity.type
_entity.pdbx_description
1 polymer ?
#
loop_
_entity_poly.entity_id
_entity_poly.type
_entity_poly.pdbx_seq_one_letter_code
_entity_poly.pdbx_strand_id
1 'polypeptide(L)'
;MKRILPALRSLALFAAVAPAAFGALAQQVPQPPEIAARTYMLVDVTANQVLAAKDIDAPVEQASLTKLMTGYLVFDALRAKKVTLDQKLPVSVRAWKMPGSRMFIDPKMQVPVEDLIKGMIVQSGNDATVALAEGVGGSVERFVQLMNDQAKALGLKNTGYKNPEGLTEAGHTTTARDLATLATRLMHDFPEYVHYYTIKKYRYPGTPASNDSNRNLLLFRDRTVDGLK
;
A
#
# COMPACT_ATOMS: atom_id res chain seq x y z
N MET A 1 23.41 -71.66 70.04
CA MET A 1 24.43 -70.79 69.45
C MET A 1 23.78 -69.99 68.30
N LYS A 2 23.39 -68.75 68.52
CA LYS A 2 22.73 -67.90 67.52
C LYS A 2 23.76 -66.91 66.98
N ARG A 3 24.05 -66.93 65.68
CA ARG A 3 24.90 -65.92 65.02
C ARG A 3 24.05 -64.76 64.50
N ILE A 4 24.40 -63.57 64.93
CA ILE A 4 23.78 -62.33 64.50
C ILE A 4 24.60 -61.77 63.33
N LEU A 5 23.97 -61.54 62.19
CA LEU A 5 24.55 -60.83 61.06
C LEU A 5 24.27 -59.32 61.21
N PRO A 6 25.22 -58.42 60.93
CA PRO A 6 24.96 -57.00 60.90
C PRO A 6 24.37 -56.54 59.54
N ALA A 7 23.33 -55.70 59.61
CA ALA A 7 22.70 -55.11 58.46
C ALA A 7 23.55 -53.90 57.93
N LEU A 8 23.99 -53.98 56.67
CA LEU A 8 24.57 -52.82 55.96
C LEU A 8 23.46 -51.81 55.62
N ARG A 9 23.57 -50.64 56.12
CA ARG A 9 22.75 -49.49 55.69
C ARG A 9 23.43 -48.81 54.52
N SER A 10 22.85 -48.98 53.31
CA SER A 10 23.24 -48.23 52.11
C SER A 10 22.69 -46.79 52.19
N LEU A 11 23.58 -45.85 52.28
CA LEU A 11 23.28 -44.40 52.24
C LEU A 11 23.18 -43.97 50.78
N ALA A 12 21.96 -43.78 50.25
CA ALA A 12 21.74 -43.28 48.91
C ALA A 12 21.92 -41.75 48.93
N LEU A 13 22.96 -41.26 48.29
CA LEU A 13 23.22 -39.86 48.07
C LEU A 13 22.36 -39.37 46.92
N PHE A 14 21.28 -38.64 47.19
CA PHE A 14 20.49 -37.92 46.18
C PHE A 14 21.22 -36.63 45.81
N ALA A 15 21.90 -36.61 44.66
CA ALA A 15 22.39 -35.38 44.06
C ALA A 15 21.23 -34.59 43.48
N ALA A 16 20.83 -33.50 44.11
CA ALA A 16 19.87 -32.56 43.61
C ALA A 16 20.48 -31.77 42.42
N VAL A 17 20.11 -32.10 41.20
CA VAL A 17 20.40 -31.27 40.02
C VAL A 17 19.45 -30.13 39.99
N ALA A 18 19.91 -28.94 40.38
CA ALA A 18 19.15 -27.70 40.23
C ALA A 18 19.03 -27.36 38.71
N PRO A 19 17.83 -27.11 38.17
CA PRO A 19 17.72 -26.62 36.83
C PRO A 19 18.30 -25.22 36.76
N ALA A 20 19.40 -25.04 36.01
CA ALA A 20 19.87 -23.72 35.62
C ALA A 20 18.80 -23.07 34.73
N ALA A 21 18.05 -22.12 35.31
CA ALA A 21 17.16 -21.26 34.52
C ALA A 21 18.01 -20.41 33.59
N PHE A 22 18.18 -20.82 32.35
CA PHE A 22 18.64 -19.92 31.31
C PHE A 22 17.56 -18.85 31.11
N GLY A 23 17.73 -17.72 31.78
CA GLY A 23 16.98 -16.51 31.48
C GLY A 23 17.25 -16.15 30.06
N ALA A 24 16.29 -16.42 29.16
CA ALA A 24 16.30 -15.87 27.83
C ALA A 24 16.28 -14.34 28.01
N LEU A 25 17.43 -13.71 27.76
CA LEU A 25 17.50 -12.26 27.59
C LEU A 25 16.62 -11.96 26.36
N ALA A 26 15.36 -11.62 26.61
CA ALA A 26 14.49 -11.09 25.59
C ALA A 26 15.20 -9.83 25.07
N GLN A 27 15.75 -9.93 23.87
CA GLN A 27 16.38 -8.82 23.19
C GLN A 27 15.29 -7.75 23.05
N GLN A 28 15.38 -6.67 23.80
CA GLN A 28 14.41 -5.58 23.72
C GLN A 28 14.49 -5.02 22.32
N VAL A 29 13.47 -5.33 21.51
CA VAL A 29 13.32 -4.71 20.19
C VAL A 29 13.23 -3.20 20.42
N PRO A 30 14.08 -2.39 19.76
CA PRO A 30 14.03 -0.94 19.91
C PRO A 30 12.60 -0.45 19.71
N GLN A 31 12.09 0.35 20.64
CA GLN A 31 10.76 0.94 20.51
C GLN A 31 10.76 1.88 19.31
N PRO A 32 9.74 1.86 18.45
CA PRO A 32 9.64 2.78 17.34
C PRO A 32 9.56 4.22 17.87
N PRO A 33 10.15 5.20 17.15
CA PRO A 33 10.06 6.60 17.55
C PRO A 33 8.60 7.06 17.59
N GLU A 34 8.26 7.94 18.53
CA GLU A 34 6.96 8.59 18.51
C GLU A 34 6.81 9.46 17.26
N ILE A 35 5.75 9.23 16.50
CA ILE A 35 5.40 10.03 15.33
C ILE A 35 4.01 10.65 15.53
N ALA A 36 3.83 11.89 15.03
CA ALA A 36 2.56 12.61 15.10
C ALA A 36 1.54 12.08 14.07
N ALA A 37 1.34 10.76 14.04
CA ALA A 37 0.35 10.12 13.19
C ALA A 37 -0.80 9.55 14.04
N ARG A 38 -2.03 9.66 13.54
CA ARG A 38 -3.20 9.04 14.18
C ARG A 38 -3.13 7.52 14.09
N THR A 39 -2.78 7.01 12.91
CA THR A 39 -2.63 5.57 12.65
C THR A 39 -1.38 5.34 11.80
N TYR A 40 -0.71 4.23 12.03
CA TYR A 40 0.37 3.76 11.15
C TYR A 40 0.60 2.26 11.29
N MET A 41 1.19 1.67 10.27
CA MET A 41 1.65 0.28 10.27
C MET A 41 2.95 0.18 9.48
N LEU A 42 4.00 -0.35 10.11
CA LEU A 42 5.26 -0.72 9.47
C LEU A 42 5.35 -2.24 9.40
N VAL A 43 5.55 -2.76 8.21
CA VAL A 43 5.54 -4.20 7.93
C VAL A 43 6.81 -4.59 7.20
N ASP A 44 7.46 -5.66 7.66
CA ASP A 44 8.38 -6.44 6.84
C ASP A 44 7.55 -7.40 5.97
N VAL A 45 7.45 -7.10 4.68
CA VAL A 45 6.65 -7.91 3.75
C VAL A 45 7.32 -9.24 3.41
N THR A 46 8.64 -9.35 3.56
CA THR A 46 9.39 -10.58 3.33
C THR A 46 9.17 -11.59 4.45
N ALA A 47 9.24 -11.10 5.70
CA ALA A 47 9.00 -11.91 6.89
C ALA A 47 7.51 -12.00 7.26
N ASN A 48 6.65 -11.25 6.59
CA ASN A 48 5.23 -11.07 6.94
C ASN A 48 5.05 -10.66 8.42
N GLN A 49 5.88 -9.74 8.90
CA GLN A 49 5.94 -9.32 10.29
C GLN A 49 5.59 -7.85 10.45
N VAL A 50 4.69 -7.55 11.38
CA VAL A 50 4.43 -6.16 11.80
C VAL A 50 5.54 -5.71 12.74
N LEU A 51 6.31 -4.69 12.34
CA LEU A 51 7.43 -4.15 13.09
C LEU A 51 6.99 -3.03 14.04
N ALA A 52 6.02 -2.21 13.63
CA ALA A 52 5.44 -1.15 14.45
C ALA A 52 4.01 -0.86 13.99
N ALA A 53 3.13 -0.52 14.93
CA ALA A 53 1.73 -0.29 14.64
C ALA A 53 1.08 0.63 15.67
N LYS A 54 0.11 1.44 15.23
CA LYS A 54 -0.75 2.25 16.07
C LYS A 54 -2.13 2.35 15.42
N ASP A 55 -3.17 1.97 16.17
CA ASP A 55 -4.59 2.11 15.77
C ASP A 55 -4.86 1.65 14.32
N ILE A 56 -4.28 0.52 13.93
CA ILE A 56 -4.20 0.06 12.52
C ILE A 56 -5.56 -0.27 11.89
N ASP A 57 -6.59 -0.46 12.70
CA ASP A 57 -7.97 -0.75 12.27
C ASP A 57 -8.90 0.46 12.42
N ALA A 58 -8.38 1.60 12.91
CA ALA A 58 -9.16 2.84 12.98
C ALA A 58 -9.46 3.37 11.57
N PRO A 59 -10.74 3.71 11.27
CA PRO A 59 -11.11 4.25 9.97
C PRO A 59 -10.51 5.64 9.75
N VAL A 60 -9.97 5.85 8.55
CA VAL A 60 -9.39 7.12 8.12
C VAL A 60 -9.78 7.43 6.68
N GLU A 61 -9.78 8.71 6.33
CA GLU A 61 -9.91 9.16 4.94
C GLU A 61 -8.67 8.75 4.15
N GLN A 62 -8.87 8.16 2.98
CA GLN A 62 -7.79 7.62 2.15
C GLN A 62 -7.01 8.72 1.42
N ALA A 63 -7.67 9.83 1.09
CA ALA A 63 -7.15 10.85 0.20
C ALA A 63 -6.53 10.21 -1.07
N SER A 64 -5.41 10.71 -1.54
CA SER A 64 -4.76 10.19 -2.77
C SER A 64 -4.17 8.78 -2.64
N LEU A 65 -4.17 8.15 -1.47
CA LEU A 65 -3.83 6.72 -1.35
C LEU A 65 -4.87 5.83 -2.05
N THR A 66 -6.08 6.33 -2.29
CA THR A 66 -7.10 5.74 -3.18
C THR A 66 -6.52 5.33 -4.54
N LYS A 67 -5.58 6.12 -5.08
CA LYS A 67 -4.97 5.87 -6.39
C LYS A 67 -4.12 4.59 -6.44
N LEU A 68 -3.81 3.97 -5.30
CA LEU A 68 -3.21 2.62 -5.28
C LEU A 68 -4.20 1.58 -5.81
N MET A 69 -5.49 1.66 -5.43
CA MET A 69 -6.51 0.78 -5.98
C MET A 69 -6.80 1.10 -7.44
N THR A 70 -6.80 2.38 -7.82
CA THR A 70 -6.94 2.76 -9.23
C THR A 70 -5.79 2.19 -10.05
N GLY A 71 -4.55 2.31 -9.59
CA GLY A 71 -3.37 1.72 -10.23
C GLY A 71 -3.48 0.19 -10.33
N TYR A 72 -3.92 -0.47 -9.26
CA TYR A 72 -4.13 -1.92 -9.24
C TYR A 72 -5.06 -2.36 -10.37
N LEU A 73 -6.22 -1.73 -10.52
CA LEU A 73 -7.19 -2.07 -11.57
C LEU A 73 -6.71 -1.72 -12.98
N VAL A 74 -5.96 -0.63 -13.13
CA VAL A 74 -5.35 -0.26 -14.42
C VAL A 74 -4.30 -1.30 -14.83
N PHE A 75 -3.45 -1.74 -13.89
CA PHE A 75 -2.44 -2.77 -14.15
C PHE A 75 -3.07 -4.13 -14.43
N ASP A 76 -4.15 -4.47 -13.74
CA ASP A 76 -4.93 -5.68 -14.05
C ASP A 76 -5.51 -5.63 -15.48
N ALA A 77 -6.05 -4.48 -15.90
CA ALA A 77 -6.57 -4.29 -17.25
C ALA A 77 -5.48 -4.36 -18.32
N LEU A 78 -4.26 -3.84 -18.05
CA LEU A 78 -3.09 -3.98 -18.93
C LEU A 78 -2.66 -5.44 -19.06
N ARG A 79 -2.55 -6.16 -17.95
CA ARG A 79 -2.19 -7.59 -17.94
C ARG A 79 -3.21 -8.44 -18.68
N ALA A 80 -4.49 -8.12 -18.51
CA ALA A 80 -5.58 -8.76 -19.21
C ALA A 80 -5.73 -8.32 -20.69
N LYS A 81 -4.86 -7.41 -21.17
CA LYS A 81 -4.89 -6.82 -22.52
C LYS A 81 -6.22 -6.15 -22.88
N LYS A 82 -6.97 -5.67 -21.88
CA LYS A 82 -8.18 -4.87 -22.07
C LYS A 82 -7.85 -3.45 -22.52
N VAL A 83 -6.69 -2.96 -22.14
CA VAL A 83 -6.06 -1.71 -22.61
C VAL A 83 -4.59 -1.96 -22.88
N THR A 84 -3.94 -1.09 -23.66
CA THR A 84 -2.49 -1.13 -23.92
C THR A 84 -1.86 0.19 -23.49
N LEU A 85 -0.54 0.20 -23.24
CA LEU A 85 0.16 1.39 -22.76
C LEU A 85 0.13 2.54 -23.78
N ASP A 86 0.19 2.22 -25.07
CA ASP A 86 0.15 3.16 -26.19
C ASP A 86 -1.27 3.55 -26.61
N GLN A 87 -2.29 2.84 -26.12
CA GLN A 87 -3.68 3.18 -26.36
C GLN A 87 -3.99 4.60 -25.89
N LYS A 88 -4.56 5.41 -26.76
CA LYS A 88 -4.96 6.78 -26.44
C LYS A 88 -6.38 6.82 -25.91
N LEU A 89 -6.57 7.45 -24.75
CA LEU A 89 -7.87 7.68 -24.15
C LEU A 89 -8.30 9.15 -24.34
N PRO A 90 -9.57 9.40 -24.64
CA PRO A 90 -10.12 10.75 -24.68
C PRO A 90 -10.17 11.35 -23.26
N VAL A 91 -10.04 12.67 -23.19
CA VAL A 91 -10.21 13.40 -21.94
C VAL A 91 -11.63 13.92 -21.86
N SER A 92 -12.43 13.42 -20.95
CA SER A 92 -13.78 13.91 -20.72
C SER A 92 -13.79 15.32 -20.07
N VAL A 93 -14.91 16.01 -20.21
CA VAL A 93 -15.12 17.28 -19.47
C VAL A 93 -15.07 17.05 -17.95
N ARG A 94 -15.52 15.88 -17.48
CA ARG A 94 -15.41 15.49 -16.06
C ARG A 94 -13.95 15.40 -15.62
N ALA A 95 -13.13 14.65 -16.34
CA ALA A 95 -11.69 14.52 -16.06
C ALA A 95 -11.00 15.89 -16.07
N TRP A 96 -11.23 16.69 -17.11
CA TRP A 96 -10.64 18.02 -17.25
C TRP A 96 -10.97 18.96 -16.10
N LYS A 97 -12.22 18.94 -15.59
CA LYS A 97 -12.70 19.83 -14.52
C LYS A 97 -12.33 19.34 -13.11
N MET A 98 -11.61 18.23 -12.98
CA MET A 98 -11.27 17.70 -11.65
C MET A 98 -10.47 18.71 -10.83
N PRO A 99 -10.88 18.97 -9.58
CA PRO A 99 -10.16 19.85 -8.66
C PRO A 99 -8.90 19.16 -8.09
N GLY A 100 -8.07 19.92 -7.40
CA GLY A 100 -6.90 19.44 -6.70
C GLY A 100 -5.68 19.23 -7.61
N SER A 101 -4.88 18.20 -7.35
CA SER A 101 -3.68 17.89 -8.15
C SER A 101 -4.05 17.40 -9.55
N ARG A 102 -3.34 17.88 -10.55
CA ARG A 102 -3.61 17.56 -11.97
C ARG A 102 -2.33 17.39 -12.76
N MET A 103 -2.38 16.63 -13.86
CA MET A 103 -1.36 16.64 -14.90
C MET A 103 -1.65 17.67 -16.00
N PHE A 104 -2.82 18.35 -15.96
CA PHE A 104 -3.26 19.43 -16.85
C PHE A 104 -3.56 18.97 -18.28
N ILE A 105 -4.36 17.92 -18.40
CA ILE A 105 -4.94 17.46 -19.69
C ILE A 105 -6.26 18.20 -19.96
N ASP A 106 -6.63 18.29 -21.24
CA ASP A 106 -7.86 18.96 -21.68
C ASP A 106 -8.66 18.11 -22.70
N PRO A 107 -9.95 18.43 -22.93
CA PRO A 107 -10.82 17.63 -23.81
C PRO A 107 -10.39 17.55 -25.29
N LYS A 108 -9.41 18.34 -25.72
CA LYS A 108 -8.87 18.25 -27.10
C LYS A 108 -7.78 17.19 -27.22
N MET A 109 -7.31 16.68 -26.10
CA MET A 109 -6.22 15.72 -26.03
C MET A 109 -6.73 14.28 -26.15
N GLN A 110 -5.91 13.46 -26.78
CA GLN A 110 -5.96 12.00 -26.74
C GLN A 110 -4.68 11.54 -26.07
N VAL A 111 -4.78 11.06 -24.83
CA VAL A 111 -3.61 10.84 -23.96
C VAL A 111 -3.31 9.34 -23.86
N PRO A 112 -2.05 8.89 -24.13
CA PRO A 112 -1.67 7.50 -23.94
C PRO A 112 -1.89 7.03 -22.51
N VAL A 113 -2.32 5.79 -22.34
CA VAL A 113 -2.52 5.15 -21.02
C VAL A 113 -1.27 5.26 -20.17
N GLU A 114 -0.08 5.04 -20.75
CA GLU A 114 1.19 5.16 -20.03
C GLU A 114 1.40 6.57 -19.46
N ASP A 115 1.09 7.61 -20.22
CA ASP A 115 1.23 8.99 -19.77
C ASP A 115 0.21 9.34 -18.69
N LEU A 116 -1.01 8.81 -18.78
CA LEU A 116 -2.00 8.95 -17.70
C LEU A 116 -1.56 8.24 -16.41
N ILE A 117 -0.94 7.06 -16.50
CA ILE A 117 -0.37 6.35 -15.34
C ILE A 117 0.72 7.21 -14.70
N LYS A 118 1.65 7.75 -15.48
CA LYS A 118 2.70 8.66 -14.98
C LYS A 118 2.10 9.90 -14.32
N GLY A 119 1.08 10.51 -14.94
CA GLY A 119 0.37 11.66 -14.38
C GLY A 119 -0.37 11.36 -13.07
N MET A 120 -1.05 10.23 -13.00
CA MET A 120 -1.71 9.77 -11.78
C MET A 120 -0.72 9.52 -10.64
N ILE A 121 0.43 8.93 -10.93
CA ILE A 121 1.42 8.55 -9.90
C ILE A 121 2.25 9.76 -9.48
N VAL A 122 2.89 10.45 -10.43
CA VAL A 122 3.86 11.52 -10.14
C VAL A 122 3.18 12.79 -9.64
N GLN A 123 2.27 13.36 -10.42
CA GLN A 123 1.53 14.57 -10.01
C GLN A 123 0.43 14.29 -9.01
N SER A 124 0.08 13.02 -8.80
CA SER A 124 -1.18 12.66 -8.13
C SER A 124 -2.41 13.20 -8.88
N GLY A 125 -2.34 13.25 -10.22
CA GLY A 125 -3.30 13.91 -11.10
C GLY A 125 -4.70 13.33 -11.03
N ASN A 126 -5.67 14.11 -10.53
CA ASN A 126 -7.07 13.69 -10.45
C ASN A 126 -7.69 13.59 -11.85
N ASP A 127 -7.32 14.48 -12.76
CA ASP A 127 -7.71 14.46 -14.18
C ASP A 127 -7.25 13.19 -14.89
N ALA A 128 -5.98 12.82 -14.74
CA ALA A 128 -5.44 11.56 -15.27
C ALA A 128 -6.12 10.34 -14.66
N THR A 129 -6.41 10.38 -13.35
CA THR A 129 -7.06 9.29 -12.62
C THR A 129 -8.47 9.04 -13.15
N VAL A 130 -9.25 10.10 -13.34
CA VAL A 130 -10.62 9.99 -13.89
C VAL A 130 -10.60 9.52 -15.34
N ALA A 131 -9.67 10.01 -16.18
CA ALA A 131 -9.53 9.54 -17.57
C ALA A 131 -9.19 8.04 -17.62
N LEU A 132 -8.30 7.54 -16.74
CA LEU A 132 -8.01 6.10 -16.62
C LEU A 132 -9.24 5.30 -16.16
N ALA A 133 -9.97 5.80 -15.17
CA ALA A 133 -11.16 5.15 -14.65
C ALA A 133 -12.24 5.01 -15.72
N GLU A 134 -12.48 6.06 -16.53
CA GLU A 134 -13.40 6.05 -17.64
C GLU A 134 -12.94 5.09 -18.75
N GLY A 135 -11.64 5.11 -19.09
CA GLY A 135 -11.08 4.25 -20.14
C GLY A 135 -11.09 2.76 -19.79
N VAL A 136 -10.86 2.41 -18.52
CA VAL A 136 -10.84 1.00 -18.07
C VAL A 136 -12.23 0.51 -17.68
N GLY A 137 -13.00 1.34 -16.98
CA GLY A 137 -14.33 0.97 -16.48
C GLY A 137 -15.50 1.27 -17.40
N GLY A 138 -15.27 2.08 -18.45
CA GLY A 138 -16.31 2.62 -19.32
C GLY A 138 -17.03 3.83 -18.70
N SER A 139 -17.10 3.92 -17.38
CA SER A 139 -17.54 5.10 -16.61
C SER A 139 -16.89 5.11 -15.23
N VAL A 140 -16.88 6.27 -14.58
CA VAL A 140 -16.37 6.41 -13.19
C VAL A 140 -17.20 5.56 -12.24
N GLU A 141 -18.51 5.55 -12.38
CA GLU A 141 -19.43 4.80 -11.52
C GLU A 141 -19.17 3.29 -11.61
N ARG A 142 -18.98 2.77 -12.81
CA ARG A 142 -18.62 1.38 -13.03
C ARG A 142 -17.25 1.06 -12.49
N PHE A 143 -16.28 1.96 -12.66
CA PHE A 143 -14.94 1.78 -12.11
C PHE A 143 -14.94 1.73 -10.58
N VAL A 144 -15.73 2.58 -9.92
CA VAL A 144 -15.93 2.54 -8.44
C VAL A 144 -16.53 1.21 -7.99
N GLN A 145 -17.46 0.62 -8.74
CA GLN A 145 -17.95 -0.73 -8.45
C GLN A 145 -16.81 -1.74 -8.51
N LEU A 146 -15.97 -1.71 -9.56
CA LEU A 146 -14.79 -2.57 -9.68
C LEU A 146 -13.81 -2.37 -8.51
N MET A 147 -13.58 -1.13 -8.05
CA MET A 147 -12.74 -0.86 -6.88
C MET A 147 -13.27 -1.55 -5.62
N ASN A 148 -14.58 -1.47 -5.36
CA ASN A 148 -15.19 -2.10 -4.20
C ASN A 148 -15.22 -3.63 -4.32
N ASP A 149 -15.44 -4.17 -5.51
CA ASP A 149 -15.39 -5.61 -5.76
C ASP A 149 -13.96 -6.13 -5.56
N GLN A 150 -12.95 -5.39 -6.04
CA GLN A 150 -11.54 -5.73 -5.83
C GLN A 150 -11.14 -5.61 -4.35
N ALA A 151 -11.63 -4.60 -3.63
CA ALA A 151 -11.40 -4.48 -2.18
C ALA A 151 -11.87 -5.73 -1.43
N LYS A 152 -13.07 -6.22 -1.75
CA LYS A 152 -13.59 -7.47 -1.19
C LYS A 152 -12.72 -8.67 -1.56
N ALA A 153 -12.31 -8.78 -2.83
CA ALA A 153 -11.46 -9.88 -3.31
C ALA A 153 -10.09 -9.90 -2.63
N LEU A 154 -9.53 -8.73 -2.31
CA LEU A 154 -8.28 -8.58 -1.57
C LEU A 154 -8.44 -8.72 -0.05
N GLY A 155 -9.65 -8.84 0.47
CA GLY A 155 -9.93 -8.94 1.90
C GLY A 155 -9.79 -7.63 2.66
N LEU A 156 -9.95 -6.47 2.00
CA LEU A 156 -9.93 -5.14 2.63
C LEU A 156 -11.26 -4.91 3.37
N LYS A 157 -11.32 -5.30 4.62
CA LYS A 157 -12.59 -5.43 5.38
C LYS A 157 -13.21 -4.09 5.76
N ASN A 158 -12.40 -3.05 5.89
CA ASN A 158 -12.79 -1.74 6.37
C ASN A 158 -12.54 -0.63 5.33
N THR A 159 -12.54 -1.01 4.04
CA THR A 159 -12.28 -0.09 2.94
C THR A 159 -13.51 0.06 2.05
N GLY A 160 -13.90 1.31 1.79
CA GLY A 160 -14.95 1.66 0.84
C GLY A 160 -14.46 2.74 -0.12
N TYR A 161 -14.82 2.59 -1.40
CA TYR A 161 -14.50 3.56 -2.45
C TYR A 161 -15.77 4.24 -2.96
N LYS A 162 -15.71 5.57 -3.17
CA LYS A 162 -16.77 6.40 -3.75
C LYS A 162 -16.33 7.10 -5.03
N ASN A 163 -15.02 7.31 -5.18
CA ASN A 163 -14.41 7.90 -6.37
C ASN A 163 -13.01 7.30 -6.58
N PRO A 164 -12.44 7.39 -7.79
CA PRO A 164 -11.13 6.80 -8.09
C PRO A 164 -9.94 7.67 -7.67
N GLU A 165 -10.13 8.94 -7.36
CA GLU A 165 -9.06 9.90 -7.12
C GLU A 165 -8.79 10.20 -5.64
N GLY A 166 -9.75 9.96 -4.75
CA GLY A 166 -9.59 10.15 -3.32
C GLY A 166 -10.08 11.48 -2.78
N LEU A 167 -11.05 12.11 -3.43
CA LEU A 167 -11.77 13.24 -2.85
C LEU A 167 -12.64 12.78 -1.68
N THR A 168 -12.75 13.64 -0.68
CA THR A 168 -13.55 13.35 0.53
C THR A 168 -15.02 13.14 0.18
N GLU A 169 -15.55 11.99 0.58
CA GLU A 169 -16.94 11.62 0.41
C GLU A 169 -17.38 10.67 1.52
N ALA A 170 -18.63 10.75 1.95
CA ALA A 170 -19.13 9.90 3.02
C ALA A 170 -18.99 8.40 2.65
N GLY A 171 -18.32 7.64 3.52
CA GLY A 171 -18.01 6.22 3.29
C GLY A 171 -16.80 5.96 2.37
N HIS A 172 -16.05 7.00 1.99
CA HIS A 172 -14.75 6.86 1.32
C HIS A 172 -13.63 6.74 2.35
N THR A 173 -13.53 5.59 3.00
CA THR A 173 -12.64 5.35 4.14
C THR A 173 -11.85 4.06 3.98
N THR A 174 -10.76 3.95 4.72
CA THR A 174 -9.90 2.77 4.81
C THR A 174 -9.28 2.66 6.20
N THR A 175 -8.35 1.71 6.38
CA THR A 175 -7.52 1.55 7.58
C THR A 175 -6.06 1.38 7.20
N ALA A 176 -5.13 1.60 8.14
CA ALA A 176 -3.70 1.37 7.91
C ALA A 176 -3.42 -0.10 7.54
N ARG A 177 -4.15 -1.05 8.14
CA ARG A 177 -4.06 -2.47 7.80
C ARG A 177 -4.47 -2.75 6.36
N ASP A 178 -5.62 -2.24 5.94
CA ASP A 178 -6.13 -2.49 4.58
C ASP A 178 -5.22 -1.84 3.52
N LEU A 179 -4.70 -0.63 3.79
CA LEU A 179 -3.72 0.02 2.92
C LEU A 179 -2.40 -0.76 2.82
N ALA A 180 -1.90 -1.29 3.92
CA ALA A 180 -0.70 -2.14 3.90
C ALA A 180 -0.94 -3.41 3.07
N THR A 181 -2.12 -4.02 3.20
CA THR A 181 -2.52 -5.18 2.39
C THR A 181 -2.57 -4.82 0.90
N LEU A 182 -3.24 -3.71 0.54
CA LEU A 182 -3.33 -3.24 -0.84
C LEU A 182 -1.96 -2.95 -1.45
N ALA A 183 -1.09 -2.23 -0.70
CA ALA A 183 0.25 -1.90 -1.16
C ALA A 183 1.11 -3.16 -1.40
N THR A 184 1.08 -4.11 -0.47
CA THR A 184 1.78 -5.39 -0.60
C THR A 184 1.29 -6.17 -1.81
N ARG A 185 -0.03 -6.28 -2.00
CA ARG A 185 -0.63 -6.97 -3.15
C ARG A 185 -0.29 -6.28 -4.46
N LEU A 186 -0.31 -4.96 -4.52
CA LEU A 186 0.06 -4.22 -5.72
C LEU A 186 1.50 -4.54 -6.17
N MET A 187 2.46 -4.53 -5.25
CA MET A 187 3.86 -4.84 -5.55
C MET A 187 4.06 -6.32 -5.94
N HIS A 188 3.35 -7.22 -5.26
CA HIS A 188 3.45 -8.66 -5.52
C HIS A 188 2.78 -9.06 -6.83
N ASP A 189 1.57 -8.55 -7.07
CA ASP A 189 0.76 -8.96 -8.22
C ASP A 189 1.21 -8.28 -9.53
N PHE A 190 1.82 -7.09 -9.45
CA PHE A 190 2.21 -6.28 -10.62
C PHE A 190 3.66 -5.77 -10.56
N PRO A 191 4.66 -6.63 -10.31
CA PRO A 191 6.06 -6.20 -10.16
C PRO A 191 6.59 -5.48 -11.39
N GLU A 192 6.08 -5.79 -12.59
CA GLU A 192 6.46 -5.15 -13.85
C GLU A 192 6.07 -3.66 -13.95
N TYR A 193 5.10 -3.20 -13.14
CA TYR A 193 4.62 -1.81 -13.14
C TYR A 193 5.09 -0.99 -11.94
N VAL A 194 5.73 -1.62 -10.93
CA VAL A 194 6.21 -0.92 -9.72
C VAL A 194 7.18 0.21 -10.07
N HIS A 195 7.96 0.06 -11.14
CA HIS A 195 8.90 1.08 -11.59
C HIS A 195 8.28 2.46 -11.85
N TYR A 196 6.97 2.55 -12.16
CA TYR A 196 6.29 3.85 -12.32
C TYR A 196 6.28 4.65 -11.02
N TYR A 197 6.28 3.99 -9.86
CA TYR A 197 6.28 4.66 -8.56
C TYR A 197 7.65 5.26 -8.19
N THR A 198 8.73 4.83 -8.85
CA THR A 198 10.08 5.38 -8.63
C THR A 198 10.35 6.66 -9.42
N ILE A 199 9.46 7.03 -10.35
CA ILE A 199 9.62 8.20 -11.21
C ILE A 199 9.58 9.47 -10.36
N LYS A 200 10.69 10.19 -10.30
CA LYS A 200 10.84 11.42 -9.50
C LYS A 200 10.20 12.63 -10.16
N LYS A 201 10.32 12.73 -11.49
CA LYS A 201 9.77 13.85 -12.27
C LYS A 201 9.14 13.34 -13.55
N TYR A 202 8.00 13.92 -13.88
CA TYR A 202 7.32 13.65 -15.14
C TYR A 202 6.60 14.93 -15.58
N ARG A 203 6.71 15.26 -16.87
CA ARG A 203 6.05 16.43 -17.45
C ARG A 203 5.35 16.04 -18.75
N TYR A 204 4.05 16.23 -18.78
CA TYR A 204 3.23 16.10 -19.98
C TYR A 204 2.98 17.48 -20.61
N PRO A 205 2.75 17.60 -21.95
CA PRO A 205 2.34 18.87 -22.54
C PRO A 205 1.15 19.48 -21.79
N GLY A 206 1.33 20.72 -21.26
CA GLY A 206 0.35 21.38 -20.39
C GLY A 206 0.71 21.35 -18.89
N THR A 207 1.53 20.41 -18.42
CA THR A 207 1.93 20.37 -17.02
C THR A 207 2.90 21.54 -16.70
N PRO A 208 2.58 22.43 -15.73
CA PRO A 208 3.51 23.45 -15.27
C PRO A 208 4.77 22.84 -14.65
N ALA A 209 5.93 23.51 -14.82
CA ALA A 209 7.19 23.04 -14.24
C ALA A 209 7.15 22.91 -12.72
N SER A 210 6.37 23.75 -12.05
CA SER A 210 6.14 23.66 -10.58
C SER A 210 5.36 22.43 -10.14
N ASN A 211 4.77 21.68 -11.08
CA ASN A 211 3.92 20.52 -10.80
C ASN A 211 4.46 19.22 -11.41
N ASP A 212 5.74 19.17 -11.80
CA ASP A 212 6.36 18.02 -12.47
C ASP A 212 6.96 16.98 -11.51
N SER A 213 7.00 17.27 -10.22
CA SER A 213 7.69 16.45 -9.21
C SER A 213 6.75 15.47 -8.52
N ASN A 214 7.29 14.28 -8.19
CA ASN A 214 6.56 13.28 -7.41
C ASN A 214 6.24 13.81 -6.01
N ARG A 215 5.02 13.53 -5.54
CA ARG A 215 4.54 13.95 -4.21
C ARG A 215 5.18 13.17 -3.07
N ASN A 216 5.71 11.99 -3.35
CA ASN A 216 6.49 11.23 -2.37
C ASN A 216 7.90 11.82 -2.24
N LEU A 217 8.08 12.71 -1.26
CA LEU A 217 9.35 13.39 -1.03
C LEU A 217 10.48 12.46 -0.57
N LEU A 218 10.16 11.27 -0.06
CA LEU A 218 11.17 10.30 0.35
C LEU A 218 11.99 9.80 -0.84
N LEU A 219 11.41 9.72 -2.04
CA LEU A 219 12.14 9.36 -3.26
C LEU A 219 13.34 10.28 -3.55
N PHE A 220 13.31 11.52 -3.05
CA PHE A 220 14.39 12.49 -3.25
C PHE A 220 15.43 12.49 -2.12
N ARG A 221 15.05 11.97 -0.95
CA ARG A 221 15.85 12.02 0.27
C ARG A 221 16.57 10.71 0.56
N ASP A 222 15.95 9.60 0.21
CA ASP A 222 16.46 8.26 0.49
C ASP A 222 16.49 7.42 -0.79
N ARG A 223 17.65 6.85 -1.13
CA ARG A 223 17.85 6.04 -2.32
C ARG A 223 17.28 4.62 -2.19
N THR A 224 16.96 4.20 -0.99
CA THR A 224 16.36 2.89 -0.72
C THR A 224 14.84 2.90 -0.86
N VAL A 225 14.23 4.10 -0.95
CA VAL A 225 12.78 4.26 -1.15
C VAL A 225 12.45 4.24 -2.64
N ASP A 226 11.57 3.35 -3.05
CA ASP A 226 11.13 3.13 -4.44
C ASP A 226 9.63 3.29 -4.67
N GLY A 227 8.92 3.87 -3.73
CA GLY A 227 7.49 4.19 -3.84
C GLY A 227 6.79 4.16 -2.48
N LEU A 228 5.46 3.96 -2.42
CA LEU A 228 4.53 3.99 -3.56
C LEU A 228 3.93 5.39 -3.78
N LYS A 229 3.31 5.98 -2.73
CA LYS A 229 2.48 7.18 -2.91
C LYS A 229 2.72 8.18 -1.80
#